data_d6a420783f2efba38602e2cd4451b44b
#
_entry.id   d6a420783f2efba38602e2cd4451b44b
#
_cell.length_a   1.000
_cell.length_b   1.000
_cell.length_c   1.000
_cell.angle_alpha   90.00
_cell.angle_beta   90.00
_cell.angle_gamma   90.00
#
_symmetry.space_group_name_H-M   'P 1'
#
loop_
_entity.id
_entity.type
_entity.pdbx_description
1 polymer ?
#
loop_
_entity_poly.entity_id
_entity_poly.type
_entity_poly.pdbx_seq_one_letter_code
_entity_poly.pdbx_strand_id
1 'polypeptide(L)'
;MIRSFKKFADFVNNYRKTRYNLNQGLNNIFKNNNIRKVLEVGCNIRPLCKKKTIEDYNIILHGIDPDQSIDLKETKTKFEYFEITDLESFETIEKYDLILLNMVMEHIKDNNISFRKLSELLSENGVIVCRQPSNLHPFSILNRILSHGLKEKILQTLLPWSKRGARGWKSYYHKCNYFGFKKLCQKNNLKIVSEKFNYNASHYFSFFPPLFLIVVLYEEFIKLLGIKLLCSDFYLVISHKNQE
;
A
#
# COMPACT_ATOMS: atom_id res chain seq x y z
N MET A 1 23.24 3.55 -26.31
CA MET A 1 23.61 3.65 -24.88
C MET A 1 22.38 3.58 -23.95
N ILE A 2 21.35 4.42 -24.08
CA ILE A 2 20.16 4.44 -23.19
C ILE A 2 19.39 3.11 -23.19
N ARG A 3 19.16 2.46 -24.33
CA ARG A 3 18.46 1.15 -24.40
C ARG A 3 19.24 0.01 -23.73
N SER A 4 20.57 0.03 -23.82
CA SER A 4 21.43 -0.99 -23.19
C SER A 4 21.44 -0.83 -21.68
N PHE A 5 21.51 0.40 -21.20
CA PHE A 5 21.44 0.69 -19.76
C PHE A 5 20.07 0.33 -19.18
N LYS A 6 18.97 0.63 -19.87
CA LYS A 6 17.64 0.24 -19.42
C LYS A 6 17.54 -1.28 -19.21
N LYS A 7 18.06 -2.08 -20.14
CA LYS A 7 18.11 -3.56 -19.99
C LYS A 7 18.92 -3.98 -18.77
N PHE A 8 20.05 -3.32 -18.52
CA PHE A 8 20.88 -3.58 -17.34
C PHE A 8 20.13 -3.21 -16.05
N ALA A 9 19.51 -2.03 -16.00
CA ALA A 9 18.72 -1.60 -14.84
C ALA A 9 17.53 -2.54 -14.56
N ASP A 10 16.85 -2.99 -15.61
CA ASP A 10 15.76 -3.97 -15.50
C ASP A 10 16.29 -5.33 -14.99
N PHE A 11 17.45 -5.78 -15.46
CA PHE A 11 18.11 -7.00 -14.97
C PHE A 11 18.45 -6.88 -13.48
N VAL A 12 19.15 -5.81 -13.08
CA VAL A 12 19.51 -5.55 -11.67
C VAL A 12 18.26 -5.50 -10.79
N ASN A 13 17.25 -4.76 -11.21
CA ASN A 13 16.01 -4.65 -10.44
C ASN A 13 15.27 -5.98 -10.36
N ASN A 14 15.27 -6.79 -11.42
CA ASN A 14 14.64 -8.11 -11.42
C ASN A 14 15.40 -9.10 -10.52
N TYR A 15 16.73 -9.09 -10.53
CA TYR A 15 17.55 -9.93 -9.66
C TYR A 15 17.34 -9.56 -8.18
N ARG A 16 17.21 -8.27 -7.88
CA ARG A 16 16.99 -7.74 -6.52
C ARG A 16 15.55 -7.84 -6.04
N LYS A 17 14.60 -8.26 -6.89
CA LYS A 17 13.18 -8.39 -6.54
C LYS A 17 12.95 -9.47 -5.48
N THR A 18 13.25 -9.16 -4.24
CA THR A 18 12.66 -9.82 -3.08
C THR A 18 11.34 -9.12 -2.67
N ARG A 19 10.61 -8.60 -3.65
CA ARG A 19 9.34 -7.97 -3.35
C ARG A 19 8.38 -9.00 -2.78
N TYR A 20 7.92 -8.72 -1.57
CA TYR A 20 6.78 -9.44 -1.03
C TYR A 20 5.63 -9.34 -2.03
N ASN A 21 5.19 -10.48 -2.49
CA ASN A 21 4.04 -10.53 -3.37
C ASN A 21 2.78 -10.44 -2.50
N LEU A 22 2.11 -9.28 -2.54
CA LEU A 22 0.88 -9.04 -1.80
C LEU A 22 -0.15 -10.16 -2.06
N ASN A 23 -0.28 -10.62 -3.30
CA ASN A 23 -1.21 -11.69 -3.66
C ASN A 23 -0.86 -13.03 -2.99
N GLN A 24 0.44 -13.37 -2.87
CA GLN A 24 0.84 -14.58 -2.13
C GLN A 24 0.52 -14.46 -0.63
N GLY A 25 0.74 -13.26 -0.06
CA GLY A 25 0.38 -12.99 1.32
C GLY A 25 -1.12 -13.12 1.57
N LEU A 26 -1.92 -12.56 0.69
CA LEU A 26 -3.38 -12.67 0.76
C LEU A 26 -3.85 -14.12 0.64
N ASN A 27 -3.31 -14.89 -0.32
CA ASN A 27 -3.66 -16.31 -0.45
C ASN A 27 -3.39 -17.10 0.83
N ASN A 28 -2.28 -16.82 1.54
CA ASN A 28 -2.00 -17.48 2.81
C ASN A 28 -2.98 -17.07 3.91
N ILE A 29 -3.40 -15.79 3.92
CA ILE A 29 -4.40 -15.29 4.86
C ILE A 29 -5.73 -15.96 4.62
N PHE A 30 -6.21 -16.05 3.38
CA PHE A 30 -7.46 -16.75 3.04
C PHE A 30 -7.43 -18.24 3.37
N LYS A 31 -6.28 -18.92 3.22
CA LYS A 31 -6.15 -20.34 3.56
C LYS A 31 -6.17 -20.62 5.07
N ASN A 32 -5.61 -19.70 5.85
CA ASN A 32 -5.37 -19.92 7.29
C ASN A 32 -6.42 -19.28 8.19
N ASN A 33 -7.34 -18.47 7.64
CA ASN A 33 -8.35 -17.75 8.39
C ASN A 33 -9.72 -17.95 7.72
N ASN A 34 -10.76 -18.00 8.52
CA ASN A 34 -12.14 -18.09 8.02
C ASN A 34 -12.64 -16.70 7.57
N ILE A 35 -12.09 -16.18 6.47
CA ILE A 35 -12.42 -14.86 5.93
C ILE A 35 -13.70 -14.96 5.09
N ARG A 36 -14.72 -14.21 5.45
CA ARG A 36 -15.98 -14.10 4.71
C ARG A 36 -16.25 -12.68 4.23
N LYS A 37 -16.06 -11.70 5.08
CA LYS A 37 -16.33 -10.29 4.75
C LYS A 37 -15.05 -9.49 4.66
N VAL A 38 -14.81 -8.90 3.50
CA VAL A 38 -13.60 -8.15 3.17
C VAL A 38 -13.94 -6.70 2.85
N LEU A 39 -13.22 -5.75 3.43
CA LEU A 39 -13.26 -4.33 3.06
C LEU A 39 -11.96 -3.96 2.35
N GLU A 40 -12.05 -3.46 1.14
CA GLU A 40 -10.95 -2.82 0.43
C GLU A 40 -11.07 -1.29 0.50
N VAL A 41 -10.07 -0.64 1.09
CA VAL A 41 -10.00 0.82 1.23
C VAL A 41 -9.10 1.40 0.16
N GLY A 42 -9.58 2.43 -0.55
CA GLY A 42 -8.84 3.06 -1.65
C GLY A 42 -8.66 2.11 -2.84
N CYS A 43 -9.69 1.34 -3.14
CA CYS A 43 -9.63 0.22 -4.09
C CYS A 43 -9.84 0.65 -5.55
N ASN A 44 -10.31 1.89 -5.79
CA ASN A 44 -10.73 2.33 -7.11
C ASN A 44 -11.71 1.28 -7.70
N ILE A 45 -11.65 1.05 -9.02
CA ILE A 45 -12.41 0.01 -9.73
C ILE A 45 -11.63 -1.30 -9.91
N ARG A 46 -10.50 -1.46 -9.23
CA ARG A 46 -9.57 -2.60 -9.42
C ARG A 46 -9.30 -3.32 -8.10
N PRO A 47 -10.21 -4.21 -7.68
CA PRO A 47 -10.03 -4.92 -6.43
C PRO A 47 -8.71 -5.72 -6.40
N LEU A 48 -8.08 -5.75 -5.24
CA LEU A 48 -6.93 -6.61 -4.95
C LEU A 48 -7.36 -8.07 -4.87
N CYS A 49 -8.56 -8.31 -4.33
CA CYS A 49 -9.17 -9.63 -4.32
C CYS A 49 -9.58 -10.02 -5.74
N LYS A 50 -8.89 -11.01 -6.30
CA LYS A 50 -9.22 -11.51 -7.64
C LYS A 50 -10.56 -12.24 -7.63
N LYS A 51 -11.30 -12.18 -8.75
CA LYS A 51 -12.59 -12.86 -8.94
C LYS A 51 -12.53 -14.33 -8.51
N LYS A 52 -11.51 -15.07 -8.95
CA LYS A 52 -11.32 -16.47 -8.54
C LYS A 52 -11.21 -16.63 -7.02
N THR A 53 -10.50 -15.75 -6.32
CA THR A 53 -10.39 -15.80 -4.85
C THR A 53 -11.74 -15.53 -4.19
N ILE A 54 -12.51 -14.58 -4.71
CA ILE A 54 -13.86 -14.28 -4.22
C ILE A 54 -14.75 -15.50 -4.35
N GLU A 55 -14.73 -16.18 -5.49
CA GLU A 55 -15.51 -17.38 -5.77
C GLU A 55 -15.06 -18.58 -4.91
N ASP A 56 -13.73 -18.86 -4.90
CA ASP A 56 -13.15 -20.02 -4.19
C ASP A 56 -13.44 -19.98 -2.65
N TYR A 57 -13.50 -18.78 -2.06
CA TYR A 57 -13.69 -18.59 -0.62
C TYR A 57 -15.09 -18.03 -0.25
N ASN A 58 -15.97 -17.82 -1.23
CA ASN A 58 -17.30 -17.23 -1.05
C ASN A 58 -17.26 -15.91 -0.25
N ILE A 59 -16.47 -14.97 -0.75
CA ILE A 59 -16.17 -13.69 -0.10
C ILE A 59 -17.24 -12.65 -0.44
N ILE A 60 -17.73 -11.95 0.57
CA ILE A 60 -18.51 -10.72 0.45
C ILE A 60 -17.50 -9.57 0.41
N LEU A 61 -17.31 -8.97 -0.78
CA LEU A 61 -16.34 -7.91 -0.99
C LEU A 61 -17.01 -6.55 -0.98
N HIS A 62 -16.63 -5.72 -0.02
CA HIS A 62 -17.00 -4.30 0.05
C HIS A 62 -15.81 -3.44 -0.36
N GLY A 63 -16.08 -2.29 -0.99
CA GLY A 63 -15.07 -1.33 -1.39
C GLY A 63 -15.44 0.09 -1.02
N ILE A 64 -14.46 0.90 -0.64
CA ILE A 64 -14.61 2.34 -0.47
C ILE A 64 -13.46 3.09 -1.16
N ASP A 65 -13.79 4.21 -1.80
CA ASP A 65 -12.79 5.08 -2.43
C ASP A 65 -13.33 6.51 -2.51
N PRO A 66 -12.56 7.54 -2.16
CA PRO A 66 -13.02 8.93 -2.21
C PRO A 66 -13.07 9.52 -3.62
N ASP A 67 -12.67 8.80 -4.67
CA ASP A 67 -12.65 9.30 -6.04
C ASP A 67 -14.05 9.45 -6.63
N GLN A 68 -14.50 10.71 -6.73
CA GLN A 68 -15.81 11.06 -7.30
C GLN A 68 -15.94 10.74 -8.80
N SER A 69 -14.84 10.41 -9.47
CA SER A 69 -14.84 10.06 -10.91
C SER A 69 -15.12 8.58 -11.18
N ILE A 70 -15.29 7.77 -10.15
CA ILE A 70 -15.54 6.33 -10.27
C ILE A 70 -16.93 6.08 -10.86
N ASP A 71 -16.99 5.24 -11.90
CA ASP A 71 -18.26 4.76 -12.45
C ASP A 71 -18.87 3.66 -11.54
N LEU A 72 -19.92 4.01 -10.83
CA LEU A 72 -20.64 3.10 -9.94
C LEU A 72 -21.26 1.89 -10.67
N LYS A 73 -21.51 1.97 -11.99
CA LYS A 73 -21.97 0.80 -12.75
C LYS A 73 -20.88 -0.24 -12.88
N GLU A 74 -19.64 0.19 -13.05
CA GLU A 74 -18.49 -0.72 -13.12
C GLU A 74 -18.19 -1.37 -11.76
N THR A 75 -18.35 -0.65 -10.67
CA THR A 75 -18.09 -1.19 -9.33
C THR A 75 -19.06 -2.30 -8.94
N LYS A 76 -20.34 -2.20 -9.32
CA LYS A 76 -21.38 -3.21 -9.04
C LYS A 76 -21.07 -4.60 -9.61
N THR A 77 -20.20 -4.70 -10.60
CA THR A 77 -19.78 -5.99 -11.17
C THR A 77 -18.63 -6.64 -10.40
N LYS A 78 -18.03 -5.94 -9.44
CA LYS A 78 -16.79 -6.32 -8.77
C LYS A 78 -16.93 -6.36 -7.24
N PHE A 79 -17.82 -5.55 -6.69
CA PHE A 79 -18.06 -5.43 -5.26
C PHE A 79 -19.54 -5.71 -4.98
N GLU A 80 -19.80 -6.41 -3.88
CA GLU A 80 -21.16 -6.57 -3.34
C GLU A 80 -21.72 -5.21 -2.85
N TYR A 81 -20.85 -4.43 -2.22
CA TYR A 81 -21.14 -3.07 -1.79
C TYR A 81 -19.95 -2.16 -2.15
N PHE A 82 -20.26 -0.97 -2.67
CA PHE A 82 -19.26 0.05 -2.95
C PHE A 82 -19.79 1.44 -2.62
N GLU A 83 -18.97 2.23 -1.92
CA GLU A 83 -19.32 3.61 -1.56
C GLU A 83 -18.19 4.57 -1.93
N ILE A 84 -18.59 5.73 -2.49
CA ILE A 84 -17.67 6.83 -2.74
C ILE A 84 -17.52 7.64 -1.45
N THR A 85 -16.56 7.26 -0.63
CA THR A 85 -16.28 7.87 0.67
C THR A 85 -14.83 7.64 1.07
N ASP A 86 -14.30 8.46 1.96
CA ASP A 86 -13.02 8.19 2.62
C ASP A 86 -13.20 7.31 3.88
N LEU A 87 -12.10 6.73 4.35
CA LEU A 87 -12.11 5.85 5.52
C LEU A 87 -12.57 6.56 6.80
N GLU A 88 -12.25 7.85 6.93
CA GLU A 88 -12.54 8.64 8.13
C GLU A 88 -14.04 8.93 8.25
N SER A 89 -14.72 9.08 7.11
CA SER A 89 -16.16 9.39 6.99
C SER A 89 -17.04 8.15 6.80
N PHE A 90 -16.45 6.98 6.53
CA PHE A 90 -17.21 5.76 6.26
C PHE A 90 -17.97 5.28 7.51
N GLU A 91 -19.30 5.20 7.43
CA GLU A 91 -20.19 4.78 8.50
C GLU A 91 -20.86 3.45 8.16
N THR A 92 -20.73 2.46 9.06
CA THR A 92 -21.36 1.15 8.93
C THR A 92 -21.42 0.43 10.26
N ILE A 93 -22.41 -0.43 10.42
CA ILE A 93 -22.52 -1.37 11.55
C ILE A 93 -21.77 -2.69 11.28
N GLU A 94 -21.32 -2.87 10.03
CA GLU A 94 -20.64 -4.08 9.59
C GLU A 94 -19.25 -4.22 10.20
N LYS A 95 -18.85 -5.47 10.44
CA LYS A 95 -17.49 -5.84 10.83
C LYS A 95 -16.86 -6.68 9.74
N TYR A 96 -15.56 -6.54 9.58
CA TYR A 96 -14.81 -7.18 8.50
C TYR A 96 -13.76 -8.13 9.04
N ASP A 97 -13.71 -9.34 8.46
CA ASP A 97 -12.69 -10.33 8.80
C ASP A 97 -11.33 -9.97 8.20
N LEU A 98 -11.35 -9.21 7.10
CA LEU A 98 -10.15 -8.71 6.45
C LEU A 98 -10.37 -7.28 5.96
N ILE A 99 -9.46 -6.37 6.33
CA ILE A 99 -9.42 -5.01 5.79
C ILE A 99 -8.12 -4.86 5.00
N LEU A 100 -8.22 -4.44 3.74
CA LEU A 100 -7.10 -4.29 2.82
C LEU A 100 -6.82 -2.83 2.51
N LEU A 101 -5.56 -2.42 2.67
CA LEU A 101 -5.08 -1.10 2.31
C LEU A 101 -3.75 -1.22 1.53
N ASN A 102 -3.75 -0.80 0.28
CA ASN A 102 -2.53 -0.84 -0.54
C ASN A 102 -2.18 0.53 -1.08
N MET A 103 -1.16 1.16 -0.51
CA MET A 103 -0.73 2.52 -0.87
C MET A 103 -1.85 3.57 -0.69
N VAL A 104 -2.49 3.58 0.47
CA VAL A 104 -3.62 4.45 0.80
C VAL A 104 -3.30 5.41 1.93
N MET A 105 -2.68 4.91 3.01
CA MET A 105 -2.50 5.66 4.25
C MET A 105 -1.59 6.90 4.10
N GLU A 106 -0.75 6.94 3.07
CA GLU A 106 0.05 8.13 2.73
C GLU A 106 -0.79 9.30 2.23
N HIS A 107 -2.00 9.02 1.74
CA HIS A 107 -2.96 10.01 1.25
C HIS A 107 -3.93 10.49 2.33
N ILE A 108 -3.96 9.84 3.47
CA ILE A 108 -4.81 10.20 4.60
C ILE A 108 -4.16 11.33 5.41
N LYS A 109 -4.98 12.33 5.75
CA LYS A 109 -4.52 13.52 6.46
C LYS A 109 -4.14 13.23 7.91
N ASP A 110 -4.95 12.43 8.61
CA ASP A 110 -4.70 12.04 10.00
C ASP A 110 -4.87 10.53 10.26
N ASN A 111 -3.75 9.82 10.22
CA ASN A 111 -3.74 8.39 10.50
C ASN A 111 -4.09 8.01 11.96
N ASN A 112 -4.22 8.97 12.90
CA ASN A 112 -4.76 8.63 14.21
C ASN A 112 -6.26 8.29 14.13
N ILE A 113 -7.01 9.05 13.34
CA ILE A 113 -8.45 8.82 13.13
C ILE A 113 -8.62 7.51 12.37
N SER A 114 -7.86 7.32 11.29
CA SER A 114 -7.96 6.11 10.47
C SER A 114 -7.67 4.82 11.23
N PHE A 115 -6.65 4.80 12.11
CA PHE A 115 -6.36 3.60 12.89
C PHE A 115 -7.44 3.29 13.93
N ARG A 116 -8.07 4.33 14.51
CA ARG A 116 -9.24 4.15 15.36
C ARG A 116 -10.39 3.52 14.55
N LYS A 117 -10.71 4.09 13.39
CA LYS A 117 -11.76 3.57 12.50
C LYS A 117 -11.49 2.14 12.05
N LEU A 118 -10.25 1.83 11.67
CA LEU A 118 -9.84 0.46 11.31
C LEU A 118 -10.04 -0.52 12.46
N SER A 119 -9.71 -0.13 13.70
CA SER A 119 -9.96 -0.96 14.89
C SER A 119 -11.45 -1.17 15.14
N GLU A 120 -12.27 -0.14 14.92
CA GLU A 120 -13.73 -0.22 15.07
C GLU A 120 -14.37 -1.11 13.99
N LEU A 121 -13.87 -1.07 12.75
CA LEU A 121 -14.41 -1.87 11.63
C LEU A 121 -13.96 -3.33 11.64
N LEU A 122 -12.87 -3.65 12.33
CA LEU A 122 -12.32 -4.99 12.36
C LEU A 122 -13.17 -5.92 13.22
N SER A 123 -13.46 -7.12 12.74
CA SER A 123 -14.10 -8.17 13.54
C SER A 123 -13.13 -8.68 14.61
N GLU A 124 -13.63 -9.34 15.65
CA GLU A 124 -12.83 -9.83 16.78
C GLU A 124 -11.61 -10.66 16.32
N ASN A 125 -11.82 -11.58 15.39
CA ASN A 125 -10.79 -12.44 14.80
C ASN A 125 -10.26 -11.92 13.46
N GLY A 126 -10.55 -10.67 13.12
CA GLY A 126 -10.17 -10.06 11.86
C GLY A 126 -8.70 -9.65 11.78
N VAL A 127 -8.23 -9.44 10.57
CA VAL A 127 -6.89 -8.93 10.28
C VAL A 127 -6.94 -7.75 9.33
N ILE A 128 -6.06 -6.78 9.56
CA ILE A 128 -5.80 -5.67 8.64
C ILE A 128 -4.52 -6.00 7.89
N VAL A 129 -4.57 -5.91 6.59
CA VAL A 129 -3.39 -6.04 5.72
C VAL A 129 -3.12 -4.70 5.07
N CYS A 130 -2.00 -4.10 5.39
CA CYS A 130 -1.62 -2.85 4.77
C CYS A 130 -0.22 -2.89 4.17
N ARG A 131 -0.09 -2.29 2.99
CA ARG A 131 1.20 -2.00 2.35
C ARG A 131 1.31 -0.51 2.15
N GLN A 132 2.41 0.08 2.64
CA GLN A 132 2.59 1.54 2.66
C GLN A 132 4.03 1.94 2.33
N PRO A 133 4.24 3.05 1.61
CA PRO A 133 5.56 3.62 1.45
C PRO A 133 6.05 4.24 2.78
N SER A 134 7.33 4.11 3.06
CA SER A 134 7.93 4.80 4.21
C SER A 134 8.14 6.28 3.90
N ASN A 135 7.71 7.15 4.81
CA ASN A 135 7.85 8.60 4.66
C ASN A 135 9.32 9.09 4.77
N LEU A 136 10.22 8.25 5.25
CA LEU A 136 11.64 8.58 5.42
C LEU A 136 12.53 8.00 4.32
N HIS A 137 11.97 7.23 3.39
CA HIS A 137 12.71 6.83 2.20
C HIS A 137 13.03 8.05 1.31
N PRO A 138 14.26 8.17 0.74
CA PRO A 138 14.64 9.33 -0.09
C PRO A 138 13.65 9.69 -1.18
N PHE A 139 13.04 8.70 -1.83
CA PHE A 139 12.00 8.93 -2.83
C PHE A 139 10.74 9.61 -2.23
N SER A 140 10.30 9.19 -1.05
CA SER A 140 9.15 9.78 -0.37
C SER A 140 9.44 11.20 0.11
N ILE A 141 10.68 11.46 0.57
CA ILE A 141 11.14 12.80 0.94
C ILE A 141 11.12 13.70 -0.29
N LEU A 142 11.72 13.25 -1.41
CA LEU A 142 11.72 13.98 -2.67
C LEU A 142 10.29 14.27 -3.15
N ASN A 143 9.40 13.28 -3.07
CA ASN A 143 7.99 13.43 -3.42
C ASN A 143 7.26 14.48 -2.56
N ARG A 144 7.64 14.70 -1.31
CA ARG A 144 7.06 15.76 -0.46
C ARG A 144 7.59 17.15 -0.77
N ILE A 145 8.88 17.25 -1.11
CA ILE A 145 9.56 18.54 -1.35
C ILE A 145 9.19 19.11 -2.72
N LEU A 146 9.06 18.26 -3.74
CA LEU A 146 8.74 18.70 -5.09
C LEU A 146 7.31 19.26 -5.18
N SER A 147 7.16 20.41 -5.84
CA SER A 147 5.83 20.97 -6.17
C SER A 147 5.06 20.04 -7.10
N HIS A 148 3.72 20.09 -7.06
CA HIS A 148 2.86 19.23 -7.88
C HIS A 148 3.17 19.36 -9.38
N GLY A 149 3.29 20.57 -9.91
CA GLY A 149 3.59 20.79 -11.33
C GLY A 149 4.96 20.27 -11.77
N LEU A 150 5.97 20.34 -10.87
CA LEU A 150 7.30 19.80 -11.14
C LEU A 150 7.29 18.27 -11.15
N LYS A 151 6.57 17.65 -10.21
CA LYS A 151 6.34 16.19 -10.20
C LYS A 151 5.71 15.70 -11.49
N GLU A 152 4.67 16.38 -11.93
CA GLU A 152 3.95 16.02 -13.17
C GLU A 152 4.87 16.11 -14.39
N LYS A 153 5.64 17.18 -14.52
CA LYS A 153 6.65 17.32 -15.59
C LYS A 153 7.71 16.21 -15.53
N ILE A 154 8.25 15.91 -14.34
CA ILE A 154 9.24 14.84 -14.15
C ILE A 154 8.64 13.48 -14.54
N LEU A 155 7.44 13.16 -14.04
CA LEU A 155 6.77 11.90 -14.35
C LEU A 155 6.44 11.77 -15.83
N GLN A 156 5.94 12.82 -16.47
CA GLN A 156 5.63 12.81 -17.90
C GLN A 156 6.87 12.67 -18.78
N THR A 157 7.98 13.27 -18.38
CA THR A 157 9.21 13.29 -19.18
C THR A 157 10.06 12.04 -18.95
N LEU A 158 10.22 11.61 -17.69
CA LEU A 158 11.15 10.55 -17.30
C LEU A 158 10.48 9.18 -17.18
N LEU A 159 9.19 9.14 -16.88
CA LEU A 159 8.40 7.91 -16.67
C LEU A 159 7.10 7.93 -17.49
N PRO A 160 7.18 8.01 -18.83
CA PRO A 160 6.00 8.16 -19.68
C PRO A 160 4.98 6.99 -19.55
N TRP A 161 5.42 5.84 -19.04
CA TRP A 161 4.55 4.69 -18.73
C TRP A 161 3.69 4.89 -17.46
N SER A 162 4.04 5.85 -16.59
CA SER A 162 3.27 6.16 -15.36
C SER A 162 2.04 7.03 -15.62
N LYS A 163 1.78 7.43 -16.89
CA LYS A 163 0.68 8.32 -17.28
C LYS A 163 -0.73 7.78 -17.00
N ARG A 164 -0.86 6.48 -16.68
CA ARG A 164 -2.14 5.85 -16.38
C ARG A 164 -2.32 5.72 -14.87
N GLY A 165 -3.05 6.66 -14.27
CA GLY A 165 -3.60 6.52 -12.93
C GLY A 165 -3.01 7.39 -11.83
N ALA A 166 -1.90 8.09 -12.06
CA ALA A 166 -1.36 9.03 -11.08
C ALA A 166 -1.92 10.45 -11.29
N ARG A 167 -3.22 10.63 -11.28
CA ARG A 167 -3.77 11.94 -10.94
C ARG A 167 -3.50 12.12 -9.45
N GLY A 168 -2.35 12.72 -9.17
CA GLY A 168 -1.70 12.90 -7.90
C GLY A 168 -2.61 13.24 -6.74
N TRP A 169 -3.16 12.22 -6.11
CA TRP A 169 -3.71 12.38 -4.78
C TRP A 169 -2.63 13.02 -3.90
N LYS A 170 -3.02 14.03 -3.15
CA LYS A 170 -2.09 14.70 -2.23
C LYS A 170 -1.59 13.67 -1.22
N SER A 171 -0.26 13.57 -1.08
CA SER A 171 0.34 12.68 -0.09
C SER A 171 0.74 13.49 1.14
N TYR A 172 0.18 13.14 2.29
CA TYR A 172 0.45 13.79 3.59
C TYR A 172 1.54 13.05 4.36
N TYR A 173 1.68 11.74 4.16
CA TYR A 173 2.63 10.87 4.86
C TYR A 173 2.58 10.98 6.39
N HIS A 174 1.41 11.29 6.96
CA HIS A 174 1.28 11.45 8.41
C HIS A 174 1.56 10.12 9.12
N LYS A 175 2.66 10.06 9.85
CA LYS A 175 3.16 8.86 10.55
C LYS A 175 3.39 7.63 9.67
N CYS A 176 3.49 7.78 8.33
CA CYS A 176 3.70 6.68 7.39
C CYS A 176 5.12 6.14 7.44
N ASN A 177 5.48 5.51 8.55
CA ASN A 177 6.66 4.67 8.73
C ASN A 177 6.35 3.56 9.74
N TYR A 178 7.20 2.55 9.78
CA TYR A 178 6.99 1.39 10.64
C TYR A 178 6.76 1.75 12.12
N PHE A 179 7.59 2.61 12.69
CA PHE A 179 7.47 2.99 14.12
C PHE A 179 6.23 3.85 14.39
N GLY A 180 5.85 4.72 13.43
CA GLY A 180 4.61 5.47 13.48
C GLY A 180 3.40 4.54 13.53
N PHE A 181 3.35 3.55 12.63
CA PHE A 181 2.27 2.55 12.59
C PHE A 181 2.25 1.67 13.84
N LYS A 182 3.43 1.24 14.33
CA LYS A 182 3.52 0.48 15.60
C LYS A 182 2.90 1.25 16.77
N LYS A 183 3.20 2.56 16.89
CA LYS A 183 2.58 3.42 17.92
C LYS A 183 1.06 3.58 17.71
N LEU A 184 0.61 3.71 16.46
CA LEU A 184 -0.82 3.80 16.14
C LEU A 184 -1.56 2.49 16.48
N CYS A 185 -0.97 1.33 16.19
CA CYS A 185 -1.50 0.03 16.60
C CYS A 185 -1.65 -0.03 18.12
N GLN A 186 -0.58 0.28 18.86
CA GLN A 186 -0.59 0.22 20.33
C GLN A 186 -1.67 1.11 20.95
N LYS A 187 -1.88 2.31 20.37
CA LYS A 187 -2.89 3.28 20.85
C LYS A 187 -4.33 2.79 20.62
N ASN A 188 -4.56 1.96 19.62
CA ASN A 188 -5.89 1.50 19.21
C ASN A 188 -6.15 0.01 19.53
N ASN A 189 -5.49 -0.54 20.54
CA ASN A 189 -5.61 -1.94 20.96
C ASN A 189 -5.36 -2.95 19.83
N LEU A 190 -4.42 -2.61 18.94
CA LEU A 190 -3.98 -3.45 17.83
C LEU A 190 -2.54 -3.93 18.06
N LYS A 191 -2.17 -5.07 17.44
CA LYS A 191 -0.80 -5.59 17.41
C LYS A 191 -0.39 -5.94 15.98
N ILE A 192 0.91 -5.78 15.67
CA ILE A 192 1.48 -6.26 14.41
C ILE A 192 1.81 -7.73 14.57
N VAL A 193 1.16 -8.57 13.77
CA VAL A 193 1.35 -10.04 13.75
C VAL A 193 2.45 -10.45 12.79
N SER A 194 2.55 -9.76 11.66
CA SER A 194 3.59 -10.01 10.65
C SER A 194 4.04 -8.72 10.01
N GLU A 195 5.33 -8.67 9.69
CA GLU A 195 5.93 -7.50 9.06
C GLU A 195 6.92 -7.91 7.97
N LYS A 196 6.96 -7.17 6.88
CA LYS A 196 7.94 -7.32 5.81
C LYS A 196 8.34 -5.97 5.27
N PHE A 197 9.61 -5.82 4.94
CA PHE A 197 10.20 -4.57 4.47
C PHE A 197 10.76 -4.75 3.07
N ASN A 198 10.45 -3.82 2.19
CA ASN A 198 11.06 -3.70 0.88
C ASN A 198 11.98 -2.49 0.85
N TYR A 199 13.16 -2.66 0.25
CA TYR A 199 14.16 -1.58 0.16
C TYR A 199 14.36 -1.10 -1.28
N ASN A 200 13.65 -1.69 -2.24
CA ASN A 200 13.92 -1.49 -3.66
C ASN A 200 12.99 -0.44 -4.28
N ALA A 201 13.51 0.74 -4.55
CA ALA A 201 12.87 1.83 -5.29
C ALA A 201 13.74 2.37 -6.43
N SER A 202 14.95 1.78 -6.65
CA SER A 202 15.93 2.22 -7.66
C SER A 202 15.36 2.28 -9.09
N HIS A 203 14.30 1.50 -9.39
CA HIS A 203 13.65 1.55 -10.69
C HIS A 203 13.12 2.95 -11.08
N TYR A 204 12.81 3.81 -10.11
CA TYR A 204 12.42 5.20 -10.36
C TYR A 204 13.57 6.05 -10.89
N PHE A 205 14.81 5.63 -10.69
CA PHE A 205 16.03 6.34 -11.08
C PHE A 205 16.71 5.73 -12.30
N SER A 206 16.11 4.74 -12.96
CA SER A 206 16.67 4.03 -14.13
C SER A 206 16.87 4.91 -15.38
N PHE A 207 16.38 6.15 -15.37
CA PHE A 207 16.59 7.12 -16.42
C PHE A 207 17.98 7.77 -16.39
N PHE A 208 18.68 7.76 -15.23
CA PHE A 208 20.00 8.37 -15.06
C PHE A 208 20.98 7.38 -14.41
N PRO A 209 21.89 6.76 -15.21
CA PRO A 209 22.76 5.68 -14.77
C PRO A 209 23.55 5.91 -13.48
N PRO A 210 24.27 7.05 -13.29
CA PRO A 210 25.03 7.28 -12.06
C PRO A 210 24.14 7.28 -10.82
N LEU A 211 23.00 7.97 -10.88
CA LEU A 211 22.06 8.04 -9.77
C LEU A 211 21.42 6.68 -9.47
N PHE A 212 21.09 5.91 -10.50
CA PHE A 212 20.59 4.54 -10.34
C PHE A 212 21.57 3.68 -9.53
N LEU A 213 22.86 3.70 -9.89
CA LEU A 213 23.89 2.92 -9.18
C LEU A 213 24.06 3.38 -7.73
N ILE A 214 24.08 4.68 -7.47
CA ILE A 214 24.16 5.24 -6.12
C ILE A 214 22.95 4.78 -5.29
N VAL A 215 21.75 4.86 -5.86
CA VAL A 215 20.53 4.41 -5.16
C VAL A 215 20.55 2.91 -4.91
N VAL A 216 21.01 2.10 -5.87
CA VAL A 216 21.17 0.65 -5.69
C VAL A 216 22.12 0.35 -4.52
N LEU A 217 23.29 0.98 -4.48
CA LEU A 217 24.26 0.77 -3.39
C LEU A 217 23.70 1.21 -2.04
N TYR A 218 23.02 2.35 -1.98
CA TYR A 218 22.32 2.82 -0.79
C TYR A 218 21.28 1.81 -0.31
N GLU A 219 20.43 1.33 -1.21
CA GLU A 219 19.37 0.36 -0.88
C GLU A 219 19.95 -0.96 -0.36
N GLU A 220 21.01 -1.49 -0.98
CA GLU A 220 21.65 -2.71 -0.47
C GLU A 220 22.31 -2.49 0.90
N PHE A 221 22.91 -1.33 1.11
CA PHE A 221 23.52 -0.98 2.39
C PHE A 221 22.48 -0.92 3.52
N ILE A 222 21.38 -0.17 3.34
CA ILE A 222 20.33 -0.08 4.37
C ILE A 222 19.61 -1.42 4.59
N LYS A 223 19.48 -2.25 3.55
CA LYS A 223 18.93 -3.60 3.63
C LYS A 223 19.85 -4.52 4.42
N LEU A 224 21.16 -4.48 4.18
CA LEU A 224 22.16 -5.24 4.93
C LEU A 224 22.13 -4.90 6.42
N LEU A 225 21.98 -3.62 6.76
CA LEU A 225 21.89 -3.13 8.14
C LEU A 225 20.50 -3.36 8.76
N GLY A 226 19.51 -3.80 8.00
CA GLY A 226 18.13 -4.01 8.48
C GLY A 226 17.43 -2.74 8.96
N ILE A 227 17.76 -1.55 8.40
CA ILE A 227 17.23 -0.26 8.85
C ILE A 227 15.78 -0.11 8.39
N LYS A 228 14.83 -0.63 9.18
CA LYS A 228 13.38 -0.62 8.89
C LYS A 228 12.83 0.77 8.56
N LEU A 229 13.38 1.81 9.17
CA LEU A 229 12.93 3.19 9.02
C LEU A 229 13.13 3.74 7.59
N LEU A 230 14.19 3.27 6.92
CA LEU A 230 14.59 3.71 5.58
C LEU A 230 14.11 2.77 4.46
N CYS A 231 13.24 1.81 4.76
CA CYS A 231 12.65 0.95 3.74
C CYS A 231 11.86 1.78 2.70
N SER A 232 11.74 1.29 1.48
CA SER A 232 10.95 1.94 0.44
C SER A 232 9.46 1.81 0.70
N ASP A 233 9.04 0.62 1.05
CA ASP A 233 7.68 0.32 1.51
C ASP A 233 7.72 -0.84 2.52
N PHE A 234 6.68 -0.93 3.34
CA PHE A 234 6.53 -1.99 4.30
C PHE A 234 5.12 -2.59 4.21
N TYR A 235 5.04 -3.85 4.57
CA TYR A 235 3.84 -4.65 4.61
C TYR A 235 3.61 -5.12 6.04
N LEU A 236 2.40 -4.91 6.54
CA LEU A 236 2.01 -5.32 7.90
C LEU A 236 0.73 -6.15 7.85
N VAL A 237 0.67 -7.17 8.68
CA VAL A 237 -0.55 -7.83 9.10
C VAL A 237 -0.79 -7.43 10.55
N ILE A 238 -1.97 -6.91 10.83
CA ILE A 238 -2.33 -6.32 12.11
C ILE A 238 -3.62 -6.99 12.60
N SER A 239 -3.72 -7.30 13.89
CA SER A 239 -4.93 -7.83 14.52
C SER A 239 -5.22 -7.13 15.85
N HIS A 240 -6.34 -7.43 16.47
CA HIS A 240 -6.58 -7.04 17.86
C HIS A 240 -5.54 -7.64 18.82
N LYS A 241 -5.24 -6.98 19.93
CA LYS A 241 -4.28 -7.46 20.94
C LYS A 241 -4.75 -8.72 21.66
N ASN A 242 -6.03 -8.89 21.85
CA ASN A 242 -6.62 -9.96 22.70
C ASN A 242 -6.74 -11.32 21.99
N GLN A 243 -6.06 -11.48 20.83
CA GLN A 243 -5.93 -12.79 20.18
C GLN A 243 -4.64 -13.47 20.70
N GLU A 244 -4.77 -14.21 21.78
CA GLU A 244 -3.80 -15.23 22.21
C GLU A 244 -4.29 -16.62 21.81
#